data_48c65fe3c40eea7f160c651cd463bcf0
#
_entry.id   48c65fe3c40eea7f160c651cd463bcf0
#
_cell.length_a   1.000
_cell.length_b   1.000
_cell.length_c   1.000
_cell.angle_alpha   90.00
_cell.angle_beta   90.00
_cell.angle_gamma   90.00
#
_symmetry.space_group_name_H-M   'P 1'
#
loop_
_entity.id
_entity.type
_entity.pdbx_description
1 polymer ?
#
loop_
_entity_poly.entity_id
_entity_poly.type
_entity_poly.pdbx_seq_one_letter_code
_entity_poly.pdbx_strand_id
1 'polypeptide(L)'
;PAPLDPILPETQNLIIPKMNSNTFTDEHGTWVASGSSKYSDVFDFFHAFDRSTSDFWETNASPSYLQIEIPDPENYYIDGYIMRISKFNNRYAKDWTLQGSDDGNTWDDLDKQTGQNLSDLEEHKYSLTLRKAYKYYRLNMSNYASSMCSLSHFNLLGYDAKDVVTPTPAPTDPPSPTPSPSPAP
;
A
#
# COMPACT_ATOMS: atom_id res chain seq x y z
N PRO A 1 -5.42 21.01 -22.11
CA PRO A 1 -6.00 19.67 -22.07
C PRO A 1 -5.69 19.04 -20.72
N ALA A 2 -6.67 18.33 -20.15
CA ALA A 2 -6.43 17.53 -18.94
C ALA A 2 -5.36 16.46 -19.20
N PRO A 3 -4.53 16.11 -18.23
CA PRO A 3 -3.62 14.97 -18.36
C PRO A 3 -4.45 13.73 -18.72
N LEU A 4 -3.98 12.94 -19.66
CA LEU A 4 -4.60 11.66 -19.99
C LEU A 4 -4.29 10.67 -18.86
N ASP A 5 -5.28 9.88 -18.47
CA ASP A 5 -5.10 8.85 -17.46
C ASP A 5 -4.06 7.80 -17.92
N PRO A 6 -3.24 7.27 -17.00
CA PRO A 6 -2.30 6.20 -17.31
C PRO A 6 -3.04 4.97 -17.85
N ILE A 7 -2.47 4.28 -18.83
CA ILE A 7 -2.95 2.98 -19.29
C ILE A 7 -2.33 1.92 -18.38
N LEU A 8 -3.18 1.17 -17.69
CA LEU A 8 -2.80 0.15 -16.73
C LEU A 8 -2.88 -1.25 -17.32
N PRO A 9 -2.04 -2.19 -16.87
CA PRO A 9 -2.22 -3.61 -17.15
C PRO A 9 -3.58 -4.12 -16.66
N GLU A 10 -4.10 -5.18 -17.30
CA GLU A 10 -5.39 -5.77 -16.91
C GLU A 10 -5.39 -6.40 -15.51
N THR A 11 -4.22 -6.83 -15.03
CA THR A 11 -4.08 -7.56 -13.77
C THR A 11 -3.21 -6.80 -12.78
N GLN A 12 -3.73 -6.57 -11.59
CA GLN A 12 -2.97 -6.06 -10.45
C GLN A 12 -2.04 -7.15 -9.88
N ASN A 13 -0.84 -6.76 -9.48
CA ASN A 13 0.11 -7.61 -8.78
C ASN A 13 0.00 -7.46 -7.26
N LEU A 14 0.37 -8.51 -6.54
CA LEU A 14 0.75 -8.42 -5.13
C LEU A 14 2.18 -7.89 -5.07
N ILE A 15 2.38 -6.70 -4.56
CA ILE A 15 3.67 -6.00 -4.61
C ILE A 15 4.67 -6.55 -3.58
N ILE A 16 4.22 -6.82 -2.36
CA ILE A 16 5.10 -7.33 -1.31
C ILE A 16 5.36 -8.82 -1.55
N PRO A 17 6.63 -9.27 -1.64
CA PRO A 17 6.96 -10.67 -1.84
C PRO A 17 6.52 -11.53 -0.66
N LYS A 18 6.49 -12.86 -0.86
CA LYS A 18 6.29 -13.79 0.25
C LYS A 18 7.53 -13.78 1.14
N MET A 19 7.39 -13.20 2.34
CA MET A 19 8.50 -13.10 3.30
C MET A 19 8.61 -14.36 4.16
N ASN A 20 9.82 -14.66 4.63
CA ASN A 20 10.13 -15.77 5.55
C ASN A 20 10.87 -15.31 6.80
N SER A 21 11.13 -14.02 6.92
CA SER A 21 11.70 -13.34 8.08
C SER A 21 11.36 -11.85 8.00
N ASN A 22 11.61 -11.10 9.08
CA ASN A 22 11.38 -9.64 9.10
C ASN A 22 12.26 -8.87 8.10
N THR A 23 13.34 -9.50 7.62
CA THR A 23 14.22 -8.95 6.58
C THR A 23 14.30 -9.98 5.46
N PHE A 24 13.81 -9.65 4.28
CA PHE A 24 13.79 -10.51 3.10
C PHE A 24 14.46 -9.80 1.93
N THR A 25 15.37 -10.48 1.25
CA THR A 25 16.11 -9.92 0.10
C THR A 25 15.79 -10.70 -1.16
N ASP A 26 15.46 -9.97 -2.23
CA ASP A 26 15.25 -10.49 -3.58
C ASP A 26 16.03 -9.64 -4.59
N GLU A 27 15.69 -9.74 -5.88
CA GLU A 27 16.29 -8.98 -6.98
C GLU A 27 16.03 -7.46 -6.90
N HIS A 28 15.00 -7.03 -6.17
CA HIS A 28 14.65 -5.62 -5.96
C HIS A 28 15.36 -5.01 -4.75
N GLY A 29 15.99 -5.82 -3.89
CA GLY A 29 16.69 -5.39 -2.70
C GLY A 29 16.12 -6.00 -1.41
N THR A 30 16.24 -5.25 -0.31
CA THR A 30 15.86 -5.74 1.03
C THR A 30 14.55 -5.13 1.51
N TRP A 31 13.55 -5.97 1.66
CA TRP A 31 12.24 -5.67 2.26
C TRP A 31 12.35 -5.81 3.77
N VAL A 32 11.76 -4.90 4.55
CA VAL A 32 11.81 -4.94 6.02
C VAL A 32 10.41 -4.83 6.60
N ALA A 33 9.95 -5.90 7.24
CA ALA A 33 8.72 -5.91 8.05
C ALA A 33 9.03 -5.46 9.48
N SER A 34 8.22 -4.56 10.01
CA SER A 34 8.36 -4.03 11.37
C SER A 34 7.01 -3.62 11.95
N GLY A 35 6.99 -3.17 13.19
CA GLY A 35 5.76 -2.69 13.82
C GLY A 35 6.02 -2.15 15.22
N SER A 36 4.99 -1.56 15.82
CA SER A 36 5.10 -0.98 17.17
C SER A 36 5.12 -2.03 18.27
N SER A 37 4.49 -3.17 18.05
CA SER A 37 4.45 -4.27 19.02
C SER A 37 4.10 -5.61 18.38
N LYS A 38 4.48 -6.70 19.04
CA LYS A 38 4.04 -8.06 18.78
C LYS A 38 3.72 -8.74 20.11
N TYR A 39 2.80 -9.68 20.10
CA TYR A 39 2.41 -10.40 21.32
C TYR A 39 3.54 -11.29 21.84
N SER A 40 4.26 -11.96 20.95
CA SER A 40 5.48 -12.72 21.24
C SER A 40 6.28 -12.97 19.95
N ASP A 41 7.47 -13.56 20.05
CA ASP A 41 8.31 -13.87 18.88
C ASP A 41 7.68 -14.90 17.91
N VAL A 42 6.72 -15.68 18.36
CA VAL A 42 5.96 -16.64 17.53
C VAL A 42 5.02 -15.89 16.56
N PHE A 43 4.58 -14.67 16.92
CA PHE A 43 3.66 -13.84 16.13
C PHE A 43 4.38 -12.65 15.53
N ASP A 44 5.52 -12.91 14.88
CA ASP A 44 6.41 -11.87 14.38
C ASP A 44 5.84 -11.13 13.16
N PHE A 45 6.39 -9.97 12.83
CA PHE A 45 5.86 -9.04 11.82
C PHE A 45 5.75 -9.69 10.43
N PHE A 46 6.75 -10.47 10.01
CA PHE A 46 6.75 -11.09 8.68
C PHE A 46 5.60 -12.07 8.46
N HIS A 47 4.96 -12.61 9.51
CA HIS A 47 3.80 -13.50 9.37
C HIS A 47 2.57 -12.82 8.77
N ALA A 48 2.51 -11.49 8.75
CA ALA A 48 1.50 -10.78 7.97
C ALA A 48 1.81 -10.74 6.46
N PHE A 49 3.01 -11.15 6.05
CA PHE A 49 3.51 -11.09 4.67
C PHE A 49 3.92 -12.46 4.11
N ASP A 50 3.83 -13.52 4.89
CA ASP A 50 4.23 -14.88 4.49
C ASP A 50 3.16 -15.65 3.71
N ARG A 51 1.97 -15.03 3.53
CA ARG A 51 0.78 -15.57 2.84
C ARG A 51 0.28 -16.89 3.45
N SER A 52 0.67 -17.20 4.69
CA SER A 52 0.17 -18.35 5.43
C SER A 52 -1.29 -18.15 5.84
N THR A 53 -2.04 -19.23 5.98
CA THR A 53 -3.38 -19.22 6.60
C THR A 53 -3.35 -19.70 8.04
N SER A 54 -2.23 -20.27 8.49
CA SER A 54 -2.03 -20.80 9.84
C SER A 54 -1.23 -19.86 10.73
N ASP A 55 -0.26 -19.13 10.15
CA ASP A 55 0.63 -18.21 10.84
C ASP A 55 0.12 -16.77 10.67
N PHE A 56 0.42 -15.90 11.63
CA PHE A 56 -0.08 -14.54 11.64
C PHE A 56 0.75 -13.67 12.60
N TRP A 57 0.87 -12.41 12.30
CA TRP A 57 1.26 -11.39 13.26
C TRP A 57 0.12 -11.13 14.24
N GLU A 58 0.46 -10.94 15.52
CA GLU A 58 -0.51 -10.60 16.56
C GLU A 58 0.05 -9.60 17.57
N THR A 59 -0.81 -8.70 18.07
CA THR A 59 -0.50 -7.75 19.13
C THR A 59 -1.66 -7.60 20.10
N ASN A 60 -1.35 -7.30 21.37
CA ASN A 60 -2.33 -6.87 22.39
C ASN A 60 -2.19 -5.36 22.75
N ALA A 61 -1.28 -4.64 22.10
CA ALA A 61 -1.16 -3.20 22.25
C ALA A 61 -2.17 -2.48 21.33
N SER A 62 -2.91 -1.50 21.86
CA SER A 62 -3.83 -0.66 21.10
C SER A 62 -3.67 0.80 21.53
N PRO A 63 -3.40 1.73 20.58
CA PRO A 63 -3.18 1.49 19.16
C PRO A 63 -1.85 0.79 18.86
N SER A 64 -1.76 0.18 17.68
CA SER A 64 -0.51 -0.39 17.17
C SER A 64 -0.38 -0.18 15.67
N TYR A 65 0.82 -0.38 15.11
CA TYR A 65 1.00 -0.40 13.67
C TYR A 65 1.84 -1.60 13.21
N LEU A 66 1.56 -2.03 11.99
CA LEU A 66 2.36 -2.94 11.17
C LEU A 66 2.90 -2.15 9.99
N GLN A 67 4.19 -2.32 9.65
CA GLN A 67 4.89 -1.55 8.63
C GLN A 67 5.71 -2.44 7.71
N ILE A 68 5.78 -2.03 6.44
CA ILE A 68 6.69 -2.60 5.44
C ILE A 68 7.55 -1.48 4.83
N GLU A 69 8.85 -1.74 4.64
CA GLU A 69 9.76 -0.93 3.83
C GLU A 69 9.97 -1.59 2.49
N ILE A 70 9.79 -0.83 1.41
CA ILE A 70 9.98 -1.24 0.02
C ILE A 70 11.36 -0.79 -0.43
N PRO A 71 12.24 -1.69 -0.91
CA PRO A 71 13.63 -1.35 -1.26
C PRO A 71 13.75 -0.44 -2.48
N ASP A 72 12.82 -0.56 -3.44
CA ASP A 72 12.89 0.08 -4.75
C ASP A 72 11.51 0.62 -5.18
N PRO A 73 10.96 1.64 -4.44
CA PRO A 73 9.58 2.07 -4.59
C PRO A 73 9.26 2.67 -5.96
N GLU A 74 10.24 3.24 -6.67
CA GLU A 74 10.07 3.81 -8.02
C GLU A 74 9.67 2.77 -9.06
N ASN A 75 9.90 1.48 -8.81
CA ASN A 75 9.51 0.39 -9.68
C ASN A 75 8.03 0.02 -9.61
N TYR A 76 7.25 0.67 -8.73
CA TYR A 76 5.86 0.29 -8.52
C TYR A 76 4.90 1.48 -8.57
N TYR A 77 3.68 1.21 -9.06
CA TYR A 77 2.48 2.01 -8.83
C TYR A 77 1.53 1.24 -7.94
N ILE A 78 0.94 1.91 -6.96
CA ILE A 78 0.02 1.32 -5.99
C ILE A 78 -1.37 1.95 -6.19
N ASP A 79 -2.41 1.10 -6.23
CA ASP A 79 -3.81 1.52 -6.34
C ASP A 79 -4.76 0.76 -5.42
N GLY A 80 -4.22 -0.03 -4.49
CA GLY A 80 -5.02 -0.75 -3.50
C GLY A 80 -4.19 -1.51 -2.49
N TYR A 81 -4.89 -2.18 -1.59
CA TYR A 81 -4.31 -3.13 -0.65
C TYR A 81 -5.31 -4.22 -0.30
N ILE A 82 -4.80 -5.34 0.20
CA ILE A 82 -5.59 -6.42 0.76
C ILE A 82 -5.15 -6.70 2.19
N MET A 83 -6.08 -7.16 2.99
CA MET A 83 -5.80 -7.69 4.31
C MET A 83 -6.70 -8.88 4.63
N ARG A 84 -6.18 -9.80 5.46
CA ARG A 84 -6.89 -10.95 5.99
C ARG A 84 -6.52 -11.10 7.46
N ILE A 85 -7.54 -11.20 8.33
CA ILE A 85 -7.34 -11.48 9.73
C ILE A 85 -6.91 -12.95 9.94
N SER A 86 -6.46 -13.27 11.15
CA SER A 86 -6.14 -14.66 11.50
C SER A 86 -7.40 -15.51 11.59
N LYS A 87 -7.22 -16.81 11.79
CA LYS A 87 -8.30 -17.77 12.04
C LYS A 87 -9.14 -17.52 13.30
N PHE A 88 -8.87 -16.47 14.03
CA PHE A 88 -9.64 -16.05 15.21
C PHE A 88 -10.55 -14.88 14.86
N ASN A 89 -11.83 -15.14 14.67
CA ASN A 89 -12.86 -14.20 14.19
C ASN A 89 -12.99 -12.88 14.95
N ASN A 90 -12.49 -12.78 16.16
CA ASN A 90 -12.64 -11.59 16.99
C ASN A 90 -11.31 -10.87 17.26
N ARG A 91 -10.23 -11.21 16.54
CA ARG A 91 -8.90 -10.59 16.73
C ARG A 91 -8.54 -9.68 15.56
N TYR A 92 -9.31 -8.61 15.39
CA TYR A 92 -9.07 -7.63 14.32
C TYR A 92 -9.29 -6.20 14.82
N ALA A 93 -8.72 -5.25 14.09
CA ALA A 93 -9.00 -3.83 14.27
C ALA A 93 -10.30 -3.47 13.58
N LYS A 94 -11.18 -2.73 14.25
CA LYS A 94 -12.38 -2.12 13.65
C LYS A 94 -12.03 -0.81 12.96
N ASP A 95 -10.98 -0.15 13.41
CA ASP A 95 -10.55 1.13 12.89
C ASP A 95 -9.07 1.05 12.50
N TRP A 96 -8.74 1.55 11.30
CA TRP A 96 -7.35 1.70 10.86
C TRP A 96 -7.17 2.84 9.86
N THR A 97 -5.93 3.29 9.74
CA THR A 97 -5.49 4.20 8.70
C THR A 97 -4.28 3.57 8.00
N LEU A 98 -4.36 3.40 6.68
CA LEU A 98 -3.19 3.08 5.87
C LEU A 98 -2.45 4.37 5.56
N GLN A 99 -1.16 4.41 5.83
CA GLN A 99 -0.30 5.56 5.61
C GLN A 99 0.89 5.20 4.75
N GLY A 100 1.38 6.18 3.96
CA GLY A 100 2.60 6.10 3.18
C GLY A 100 3.60 7.17 3.59
N SER A 101 4.91 6.88 3.43
CA SER A 101 6.00 7.82 3.73
C SER A 101 7.23 7.51 2.90
N ASP A 102 7.97 8.54 2.47
CA ASP A 102 9.25 8.37 1.78
C ASP A 102 10.45 8.47 2.74
N ASP A 103 10.28 9.08 3.90
CA ASP A 103 11.36 9.34 4.87
C ASP A 103 11.19 8.59 6.21
N GLY A 104 10.04 7.91 6.40
CA GLY A 104 9.70 7.21 7.65
C GLY A 104 9.30 8.13 8.80
N ASN A 105 9.25 9.45 8.58
CA ASN A 105 8.95 10.47 9.60
C ASN A 105 7.67 11.24 9.27
N THR A 106 7.53 11.66 8.01
CA THR A 106 6.34 12.37 7.51
C THR A 106 5.41 11.36 6.82
N TRP A 107 4.15 11.32 7.24
CA TRP A 107 3.20 10.30 6.80
C TRP A 107 1.96 10.92 6.17
N ASP A 108 1.60 10.43 4.99
CA ASP A 108 0.35 10.76 4.31
C ASP A 108 -0.71 9.70 4.61
N ASP A 109 -1.91 10.12 5.00
CA ASP A 109 -3.06 9.23 5.13
C ASP A 109 -3.59 8.87 3.73
N LEU A 110 -3.59 7.58 3.39
CA LEU A 110 -4.00 7.07 2.08
C LEU A 110 -5.41 6.52 2.08
N ASP A 111 -5.80 5.87 3.18
CA ASP A 111 -7.14 5.34 3.40
C ASP A 111 -7.44 5.27 4.89
N LYS A 112 -8.71 5.48 5.24
CA LYS A 112 -9.20 5.39 6.61
C LYS A 112 -10.46 4.58 6.68
N GLN A 113 -10.44 3.53 7.48
CA GLN A 113 -11.58 2.66 7.73
C GLN A 113 -12.00 2.74 9.19
N THR A 114 -13.31 2.75 9.44
CA THR A 114 -13.88 2.82 10.80
C THR A 114 -15.06 1.88 10.95
N GLY A 115 -15.23 1.31 12.14
CA GLY A 115 -16.37 0.45 12.47
C GLY A 115 -16.47 -0.83 11.67
N GLN A 116 -15.34 -1.34 11.16
CA GLN A 116 -15.31 -2.52 10.31
C GLN A 116 -15.66 -3.79 11.08
N ASN A 117 -16.26 -4.74 10.36
CA ASN A 117 -16.58 -6.09 10.86
C ASN A 117 -16.02 -7.11 9.88
N LEU A 118 -14.88 -7.71 10.23
CA LEU A 118 -14.12 -8.61 9.37
C LEU A 118 -14.40 -10.07 9.71
N SER A 119 -14.41 -10.92 8.68
CA SER A 119 -14.50 -12.38 8.83
C SER A 119 -13.11 -13.01 8.79
N ASP A 120 -12.93 -14.14 9.47
CA ASP A 120 -11.67 -14.89 9.45
C ASP A 120 -11.40 -15.50 8.07
N LEU A 121 -10.11 -15.55 7.71
CA LEU A 121 -9.59 -16.13 6.47
C LEU A 121 -10.19 -15.59 5.17
N GLU A 122 -11.02 -14.55 5.24
CA GLU A 122 -11.51 -13.82 4.07
C GLU A 122 -10.54 -12.67 3.73
N GLU A 123 -10.22 -12.52 2.45
CA GLU A 123 -9.42 -11.39 1.97
C GLU A 123 -10.32 -10.20 1.69
N HIS A 124 -10.05 -9.10 2.36
CA HIS A 124 -10.73 -7.83 2.18
C HIS A 124 -9.85 -6.91 1.33
N LYS A 125 -10.41 -6.45 0.20
CA LYS A 125 -9.71 -5.59 -0.76
C LYS A 125 -10.21 -4.15 -0.63
N TYR A 126 -9.27 -3.21 -0.63
CA TYR A 126 -9.51 -1.77 -0.57
C TYR A 126 -8.80 -1.06 -1.73
N SER A 127 -9.52 -0.14 -2.38
CA SER A 127 -8.98 0.63 -3.50
C SER A 127 -8.36 1.94 -3.02
N LEU A 128 -7.27 2.34 -3.65
CA LEU A 128 -6.59 3.61 -3.44
C LEU A 128 -6.56 4.41 -4.75
N THR A 129 -6.30 5.69 -4.66
CA THR A 129 -5.92 6.47 -5.83
C THR A 129 -4.56 6.00 -6.32
N LEU A 130 -4.46 5.66 -7.62
CA LEU A 130 -3.21 5.22 -8.25
C LEU A 130 -2.10 6.25 -8.05
N ARG A 131 -0.94 5.79 -7.60
CA ARG A 131 0.24 6.62 -7.39
C ARG A 131 1.52 5.82 -7.42
N LYS A 132 2.66 6.48 -7.61
CA LYS A 132 3.97 5.90 -7.33
C LYS A 132 4.04 5.40 -5.89
N ALA A 133 4.71 4.26 -5.68
CA ALA A 133 4.86 3.72 -4.33
C ALA A 133 5.66 4.67 -3.44
N TYR A 134 5.28 4.72 -2.17
CA TYR A 134 6.13 5.23 -1.10
C TYR A 134 7.18 4.19 -0.71
N LYS A 135 8.24 4.66 -0.07
CA LYS A 135 9.25 3.77 0.51
C LYS A 135 8.70 2.96 1.70
N TYR A 136 7.84 3.57 2.51
CA TYR A 136 7.24 2.95 3.69
C TYR A 136 5.73 2.98 3.61
N TYR A 137 5.10 1.87 3.99
CA TYR A 137 3.67 1.79 4.25
C TYR A 137 3.45 1.25 5.66
N ARG A 138 2.51 1.86 6.39
CA ARG A 138 2.08 1.34 7.68
C ARG A 138 0.57 1.33 7.82
N LEU A 139 0.08 0.29 8.48
CA LEU A 139 -1.31 0.14 8.86
C LEU A 139 -1.42 0.46 10.35
N ASN A 140 -1.90 1.65 10.69
CA ASN A 140 -2.19 2.05 12.06
C ASN A 140 -3.56 1.53 12.46
N MET A 141 -3.63 0.72 13.52
CA MET A 141 -4.82 0.01 13.92
C MET A 141 -5.22 0.33 15.34
N SER A 142 -6.54 0.44 15.58
CA SER A 142 -7.13 0.73 16.88
C SER A 142 -8.53 0.12 17.01
N ASN A 143 -9.17 0.33 18.18
CA ASN A 143 -10.54 -0.13 18.40
C ASN A 143 -10.73 -1.62 18.04
N TYR A 144 -10.00 -2.51 18.70
CA TYR A 144 -10.03 -3.94 18.40
C TYR A 144 -11.37 -4.57 18.77
N ALA A 145 -11.76 -5.61 18.03
CA ALA A 145 -12.97 -6.40 18.32
C ALA A 145 -12.86 -7.18 19.64
N SER A 146 -11.62 -7.46 20.07
CA SER A 146 -11.29 -8.08 21.36
C SER A 146 -10.09 -7.34 21.99
N SER A 147 -9.36 -7.99 22.90
CA SER A 147 -8.11 -7.47 23.47
C SER A 147 -6.89 -7.60 22.55
N MET A 148 -7.07 -8.23 21.38
CA MET A 148 -6.00 -8.56 20.45
C MET A 148 -6.36 -8.14 19.01
N CYS A 149 -5.33 -7.88 18.21
CA CYS A 149 -5.41 -7.70 16.76
C CYS A 149 -4.40 -8.63 16.09
N SER A 150 -4.81 -9.29 15.01
CA SER A 150 -3.97 -10.20 14.26
C SER A 150 -4.23 -10.10 12.76
N LEU A 151 -3.16 -10.23 11.96
CA LEU A 151 -3.22 -10.28 10.51
C LEU A 151 -2.46 -11.50 10.01
N SER A 152 -3.11 -12.35 9.21
CA SER A 152 -2.48 -13.47 8.50
C SER A 152 -2.06 -13.11 7.08
N HIS A 153 -2.56 -11.99 6.53
CA HIS A 153 -2.11 -11.44 5.25
C HIS A 153 -2.33 -9.94 5.19
N PHE A 154 -1.30 -9.24 4.74
CA PHE A 154 -1.36 -7.86 4.28
C PHE A 154 -0.50 -7.74 3.02
N ASN A 155 -1.02 -7.10 1.97
CA ASN A 155 -0.25 -6.80 0.77
C ASN A 155 -0.75 -5.51 0.11
N LEU A 156 0.14 -4.87 -0.61
CA LEU A 156 -0.19 -3.77 -1.51
C LEU A 156 -0.56 -4.35 -2.87
N LEU A 157 -1.53 -3.73 -3.53
CA LEU A 157 -1.95 -4.03 -4.88
C LEU A 157 -1.48 -2.94 -5.83
N GLY A 158 -0.99 -3.34 -6.99
CA GLY A 158 -0.48 -2.37 -7.93
C GLY A 158 0.14 -2.99 -9.17
N TYR A 159 1.05 -2.26 -9.79
CA TYR A 159 1.64 -2.59 -11.09
C TYR A 159 3.13 -2.26 -11.09
N ASP A 160 3.90 -3.05 -11.85
CA ASP A 160 5.29 -2.69 -12.17
C ASP A 160 5.30 -1.41 -13.01
N ALA A 161 6.15 -0.45 -12.65
CA ALA A 161 6.18 0.85 -13.32
C ALA A 161 6.52 0.75 -14.82
N LYS A 162 7.30 -0.27 -15.22
CA LYS A 162 7.64 -0.55 -16.62
C LYS A 162 6.43 -0.91 -17.49
N ASP A 163 5.35 -1.44 -16.87
CA ASP A 163 4.14 -1.90 -17.55
C ASP A 163 3.03 -0.83 -17.56
N VAL A 164 3.23 0.28 -16.85
CA VAL A 164 2.30 1.41 -16.82
C VAL A 164 2.68 2.43 -17.90
N VAL A 165 1.82 2.63 -18.89
CA VAL A 165 2.04 3.61 -19.95
C VAL A 165 1.44 4.94 -19.54
N THR A 166 2.33 5.93 -19.28
CA THR A 166 1.90 7.32 -19.07
C THR A 166 1.87 8.04 -20.41
N PRO A 167 0.69 8.49 -20.90
CA PRO A 167 0.61 9.20 -22.17
C PRO A 167 1.42 10.51 -22.12
N THR A 168 2.28 10.70 -23.11
CA THR A 168 2.98 11.99 -23.29
C THR A 168 1.98 13.02 -23.78
N PRO A 169 1.89 14.22 -23.17
CA PRO A 169 1.07 15.29 -23.69
C PRO A 169 1.42 15.57 -25.16
N ALA A 170 0.41 15.69 -26.02
CA ALA A 170 0.66 16.11 -27.40
C ALA A 170 1.39 17.45 -27.43
N PRO A 171 2.35 17.65 -28.36
CA PRO A 171 3.03 18.92 -28.52
C PRO A 171 1.96 20.03 -28.67
N THR A 172 2.05 21.05 -27.84
CA THR A 172 1.23 22.25 -28.01
C THR A 172 1.69 22.94 -29.31
N ASP A 173 0.80 23.10 -30.26
CA ASP A 173 1.09 23.88 -31.45
C ASP A 173 1.66 25.26 -31.04
N PRO A 174 2.70 25.74 -31.73
CA PRO A 174 3.20 27.07 -31.48
C PRO A 174 2.06 28.08 -31.68
N PRO A 175 2.01 29.16 -30.87
CA PRO A 175 0.96 30.16 -31.03
C PRO A 175 0.93 30.67 -32.48
N SER A 176 -0.27 30.71 -33.05
CA SER A 176 -0.49 31.24 -34.39
C SER A 176 0.13 32.62 -34.50
N PRO A 177 0.89 32.94 -35.57
CA PRO A 177 1.53 34.22 -35.70
C PRO A 177 0.48 35.33 -35.62
N THR A 178 0.76 36.32 -34.78
CA THR A 178 -0.06 37.53 -34.64
C THR A 178 -0.16 38.21 -36.01
N PRO A 179 -1.37 38.53 -36.52
CA PRO A 179 -1.47 39.22 -37.80
C PRO A 179 -0.72 40.57 -37.75
N SER A 180 0.11 40.78 -38.75
CA SER A 180 0.85 42.05 -38.93
C SER A 180 -0.13 43.22 -39.04
N PRO A 181 0.11 44.36 -38.37
CA PRO A 181 -0.76 45.53 -38.53
C PRO A 181 -0.81 45.97 -39.97
N SER A 182 -2.02 46.18 -40.48
CA SER A 182 -2.26 46.73 -41.80
C SER A 182 -1.69 48.15 -41.89
N PRO A 183 -1.00 48.54 -42.98
CA PRO A 183 -0.50 49.90 -43.14
C PRO A 183 -1.69 50.90 -43.14
N ALA A 184 -1.54 51.99 -42.37
CA ALA A 184 -2.52 53.08 -42.32
C ALA A 184 -2.56 53.83 -43.66
N PRO A 185 -3.73 54.41 -44.04
CA PRO A 185 -3.92 55.12 -45.29
C PRO A 185 -3.14 56.42 -45.38
#